data_ed207f98f366147c88da87dfc1fe5fb2
#
_entry.id   ed207f98f366147c88da87dfc1fe5fb2
#
_cell.length_a   1.000
_cell.length_b   1.000
_cell.length_c   1.000
_cell.angle_alpha   90.00
_cell.angle_beta   90.00
_cell.angle_gamma   90.00
#
_symmetry.space_group_name_H-M   'P 1'
#
loop_
_entity.id
_entity.type
_entity.pdbx_description
1 polymer ?
#
loop_
_entity_poly.entity_id
_entity_poly.type
_entity_poly.pdbx_seq_one_letter_code
_entity_poly.pdbx_strand_id
1 'polypeptide(L)'
;VSGAASLYAGLNSHGLSGNYKVADGFARLLDGSGLIAVDQGGGNYAVRRLPAAADAATLPGIAVRATAERSTSTEGSNSYTTPATASATGLVLSLRETPQSVSVITRQRMDDQDLLTVRDVLRNTPGMAVNQFDTERSTFSARGFDVDNFQYDGVPTTYKVQYSGGESEMDSLIYDRVEVTRGATGLLTGAGYPSASINLVRKRA
;
A
#
# COMPACT_ATOMS: atom_id res chain seq x y z
N VAL A 1 -30.12 10.67 -46.56
CA VAL A 1 -30.51 10.27 -45.19
C VAL A 1 -31.14 8.90 -45.28
N SER A 2 -30.70 7.97 -44.49
CA SER A 2 -31.21 6.61 -44.42
C SER A 2 -31.79 6.31 -43.03
N GLY A 3 -32.89 5.58 -42.96
CA GLY A 3 -33.53 5.13 -41.74
C GLY A 3 -34.75 4.27 -42.06
N ALA A 4 -35.10 3.36 -41.14
CA ALA A 4 -36.29 2.53 -41.33
C ALA A 4 -37.56 3.40 -41.19
N ALA A 5 -38.51 3.28 -42.11
CA ALA A 5 -39.77 4.07 -42.11
C ALA A 5 -40.54 3.97 -40.78
N SER A 6 -40.43 2.83 -40.09
CA SER A 6 -41.02 2.59 -38.77
C SER A 6 -40.50 3.49 -37.67
N LEU A 7 -39.31 4.09 -37.83
CA LEU A 7 -38.73 5.02 -36.86
C LEU A 7 -39.40 6.39 -36.84
N TYR A 8 -40.04 6.76 -37.96
CA TYR A 8 -40.64 8.09 -38.12
C TYR A 8 -42.16 8.07 -38.00
N ALA A 9 -42.78 6.89 -37.94
CA ALA A 9 -44.23 6.76 -37.90
C ALA A 9 -44.80 7.45 -36.64
N GLY A 10 -45.68 8.43 -36.87
CA GLY A 10 -46.33 9.20 -35.80
C GLY A 10 -45.53 10.36 -35.22
N LEU A 11 -44.33 10.66 -35.73
CA LEU A 11 -43.53 11.80 -35.31
C LEU A 11 -43.77 13.00 -36.19
N ASN A 12 -44.03 14.16 -35.57
CA ASN A 12 -44.15 15.44 -36.26
C ASN A 12 -42.89 16.29 -35.93
N SER A 13 -42.31 16.87 -36.98
CA SER A 13 -41.22 17.83 -36.83
C SER A 13 -41.76 19.26 -36.86
N HIS A 14 -41.20 20.15 -36.08
CA HIS A 14 -41.53 21.57 -36.04
C HIS A 14 -41.10 22.34 -37.30
N GLY A 15 -40.45 21.67 -38.24
CA GLY A 15 -39.88 22.29 -39.43
C GLY A 15 -38.58 23.05 -39.08
N LEU A 16 -37.81 23.37 -40.12
CA LEU A 16 -36.57 24.12 -39.97
C LEU A 16 -36.57 25.28 -40.95
N SER A 17 -36.37 26.52 -40.48
CA SER A 17 -36.32 27.70 -41.29
C SER A 17 -35.00 28.45 -40.96
N GLY A 18 -34.18 28.74 -41.98
CA GLY A 18 -32.91 29.41 -41.82
C GLY A 18 -31.71 28.63 -42.39
N ASN A 19 -30.51 29.20 -42.24
CA ASN A 19 -29.27 28.61 -42.72
C ASN A 19 -28.54 27.93 -41.56
N TYR A 20 -28.39 26.62 -41.64
CA TYR A 20 -27.74 25.80 -40.59
C TYR A 20 -26.68 24.92 -41.22
N LYS A 21 -25.65 24.58 -40.41
CA LYS A 21 -24.79 23.45 -40.75
C LYS A 21 -25.64 22.17 -40.68
N VAL A 22 -25.34 21.20 -41.52
CA VAL A 22 -26.17 20.00 -41.68
C VAL A 22 -26.39 19.26 -40.35
N ALA A 23 -25.34 19.14 -39.55
CA ALA A 23 -25.44 18.48 -38.23
C ALA A 23 -26.34 19.24 -37.24
N ASP A 24 -26.23 20.58 -37.20
CA ASP A 24 -27.05 21.43 -36.33
C ASP A 24 -28.52 21.47 -36.79
N GLY A 25 -28.73 21.43 -38.11
CA GLY A 25 -30.06 21.30 -38.69
C GLY A 25 -30.77 19.99 -38.28
N PHE A 26 -30.09 18.86 -38.36
CA PHE A 26 -30.63 17.59 -37.88
C PHE A 26 -30.89 17.56 -36.39
N ALA A 27 -29.98 18.13 -35.57
CA ALA A 27 -30.17 18.20 -34.12
C ALA A 27 -31.46 18.95 -33.78
N ARG A 28 -31.73 20.09 -34.40
CA ARG A 28 -32.97 20.88 -34.21
C ARG A 28 -34.21 20.19 -34.75
N LEU A 29 -34.08 19.55 -35.90
CA LEU A 29 -35.21 18.89 -36.55
C LEU A 29 -35.70 17.66 -35.77
N LEU A 30 -34.79 16.99 -35.07
CA LEU A 30 -35.06 15.78 -34.31
C LEU A 30 -35.22 16.05 -32.81
N ASP A 31 -35.14 17.31 -32.39
CA ASP A 31 -35.30 17.67 -30.98
C ASP A 31 -36.66 17.24 -30.44
N GLY A 32 -36.71 16.62 -29.29
CA GLY A 32 -37.90 16.07 -28.65
C GLY A 32 -38.48 14.79 -29.31
N SER A 33 -37.89 14.32 -30.42
CA SER A 33 -38.39 13.10 -31.10
C SER A 33 -37.82 11.79 -30.55
N GLY A 34 -36.79 11.87 -29.69
CA GLY A 34 -36.06 10.69 -29.23
C GLY A 34 -35.17 10.04 -30.30
N LEU A 35 -34.90 10.78 -31.39
CA LEU A 35 -34.04 10.34 -32.48
C LEU A 35 -32.78 11.19 -32.56
N ILE A 36 -31.70 10.61 -33.08
CA ILE A 36 -30.44 11.29 -33.42
C ILE A 36 -30.04 10.97 -34.86
N ALA A 37 -29.43 11.93 -35.55
CA ALA A 37 -28.75 11.71 -36.82
C ALA A 37 -27.25 11.49 -36.60
N VAL A 38 -26.76 10.37 -37.07
CA VAL A 38 -25.32 9.99 -36.99
C VAL A 38 -24.71 10.16 -38.38
N ASP A 39 -23.64 10.93 -38.48
CA ASP A 39 -22.91 11.06 -39.75
C ASP A 39 -22.19 9.74 -40.05
N GLN A 40 -22.40 9.24 -41.26
CA GLN A 40 -21.77 8.02 -41.78
C GLN A 40 -20.62 8.31 -42.75
N GLY A 41 -20.29 9.58 -42.91
CA GLY A 41 -19.29 10.03 -43.88
C GLY A 41 -19.88 10.24 -45.29
N GLY A 42 -19.17 11.06 -46.09
CA GLY A 42 -19.60 11.36 -47.48
C GLY A 42 -20.92 12.10 -47.59
N GLY A 43 -21.35 12.85 -46.55
CA GLY A 43 -22.63 13.58 -46.56
C GLY A 43 -23.86 12.71 -46.24
N ASN A 44 -23.67 11.47 -45.84
CA ASN A 44 -24.75 10.54 -45.52
C ASN A 44 -25.03 10.53 -44.00
N TYR A 45 -26.29 10.63 -43.62
CA TYR A 45 -26.75 10.60 -42.23
C TYR A 45 -27.72 9.43 -42.01
N ALA A 46 -27.46 8.64 -40.94
CA ALA A 46 -28.37 7.62 -40.48
C ALA A 46 -29.13 8.10 -39.24
N VAL A 47 -30.47 7.98 -39.28
CA VAL A 47 -31.29 8.32 -38.12
C VAL A 47 -31.47 7.09 -37.25
N ARG A 48 -31.22 7.20 -35.98
CA ARG A 48 -31.33 6.14 -34.96
C ARG A 48 -32.11 6.65 -33.76
N ARG A 49 -32.70 5.73 -33.00
CA ARG A 49 -33.34 6.07 -31.73
C ARG A 49 -32.28 6.41 -30.69
N LEU A 50 -32.48 7.49 -29.94
CA LEU A 50 -31.66 7.78 -28.78
C LEU A 50 -31.78 6.64 -27.79
N PRO A 51 -30.69 6.06 -27.26
CA PRO A 51 -30.78 5.09 -26.19
C PRO A 51 -31.57 5.72 -25.03
N ALA A 52 -32.54 4.99 -24.47
CA ALA A 52 -33.26 5.48 -23.31
C ALA A 52 -32.23 5.70 -22.17
N ALA A 53 -32.42 6.76 -21.38
CA ALA A 53 -31.50 7.14 -20.29
C ALA A 53 -31.31 6.05 -19.21
N ALA A 54 -32.09 4.94 -19.31
CA ALA A 54 -31.94 3.76 -18.46
C ALA A 54 -30.67 2.93 -18.75
N ASP A 55 -30.03 3.12 -19.92
CA ASP A 55 -28.81 2.41 -20.31
C ASP A 55 -27.54 3.26 -20.21
N ALA A 56 -27.61 4.41 -19.54
CA ALA A 56 -26.37 5.02 -19.02
C ALA A 56 -25.80 4.04 -18.00
N ALA A 57 -24.87 3.19 -18.44
CA ALA A 57 -24.08 2.36 -17.55
C ALA A 57 -23.50 3.29 -16.49
N THR A 58 -24.12 3.31 -15.31
CA THR A 58 -23.53 3.93 -14.13
C THR A 58 -22.23 3.17 -13.93
N LEU A 59 -21.12 3.75 -14.35
CA LEU A 59 -19.81 3.19 -14.02
C LEU A 59 -19.82 3.00 -12.50
N PRO A 60 -19.50 1.80 -11.99
CA PRO A 60 -19.39 1.61 -10.57
C PRO A 60 -18.47 2.72 -10.06
N GLY A 61 -18.96 3.48 -9.07
CA GLY A 61 -18.18 4.59 -8.52
C GLY A 61 -16.80 4.08 -8.20
N ILE A 62 -15.79 4.65 -8.83
CA ILE A 62 -14.40 4.38 -8.46
C ILE A 62 -14.28 4.95 -7.04
N ALA A 63 -14.44 4.07 -6.04
CA ALA A 63 -14.07 4.39 -4.69
C ALA A 63 -12.54 4.57 -4.71
N VAL A 64 -12.08 5.79 -4.92
CA VAL A 64 -10.71 6.18 -4.60
C VAL A 64 -10.64 6.08 -3.08
N ARG A 65 -10.30 4.91 -2.58
CA ARG A 65 -9.79 4.78 -1.24
C ARG A 65 -8.43 5.46 -1.28
N ALA A 66 -8.39 6.71 -0.83
CA ALA A 66 -7.12 7.26 -0.39
C ALA A 66 -6.56 6.21 0.56
N THR A 67 -5.44 5.61 0.22
CA THR A 67 -4.71 4.76 1.15
C THR A 67 -4.31 5.74 2.25
N ALA A 68 -5.02 5.72 3.38
CA ALA A 68 -4.58 6.42 4.58
C ALA A 68 -3.10 6.09 4.71
N GLU A 69 -2.27 7.09 4.98
CA GLU A 69 -0.84 6.89 5.17
C GLU A 69 -0.69 5.63 5.99
N ARG A 70 -0.01 4.62 5.42
CA ARG A 70 0.11 3.31 6.06
C ARG A 70 0.84 3.57 7.36
N SER A 71 0.10 3.68 8.45
CA SER A 71 0.69 3.83 9.77
C SER A 71 1.59 2.64 10.00
N THR A 72 2.83 2.91 10.34
CA THR A 72 3.77 1.86 10.75
C THR A 72 3.67 1.59 12.26
N SER A 73 2.91 2.41 13.03
CA SER A 73 2.72 2.19 14.46
C SER A 73 1.90 0.93 14.70
N THR A 74 2.34 0.13 15.68
CA THR A 74 1.66 -1.10 16.08
C THR A 74 1.00 -0.99 17.46
N GLU A 75 1.33 0.03 18.23
CA GLU A 75 0.72 0.30 19.53
C GLU A 75 -0.78 0.54 19.37
N GLY A 76 -1.59 -0.09 20.19
CA GLY A 76 -3.06 0.00 20.16
C GLY A 76 -3.72 -0.66 18.94
N SER A 77 -2.96 -1.29 18.05
CA SER A 77 -3.51 -1.97 16.88
C SER A 77 -4.16 -3.32 17.20
N ASN A 78 -3.89 -3.90 18.36
CA ASN A 78 -4.29 -5.25 18.76
C ASN A 78 -3.90 -6.32 17.71
N SER A 79 -2.84 -6.09 16.97
CA SER A 79 -2.43 -6.94 15.86
C SER A 79 -1.04 -7.52 16.07
N TYR A 80 -0.85 -8.77 15.66
CA TYR A 80 0.46 -9.43 15.61
C TYR A 80 1.23 -9.13 14.31
N THR A 81 0.62 -8.37 13.40
CA THR A 81 1.21 -7.99 12.13
C THR A 81 1.17 -6.48 11.94
N THR A 82 2.11 -5.96 11.15
CA THR A 82 2.10 -4.57 10.71
C THR A 82 1.66 -4.46 9.26
N PRO A 83 0.90 -3.43 8.88
CA PRO A 83 0.54 -3.20 7.49
C PRO A 83 1.74 -2.80 6.64
N ALA A 84 2.76 -2.19 7.25
CA ALA A 84 3.93 -1.68 6.53
C ALA A 84 5.16 -1.54 7.43
N THR A 85 6.34 -1.51 6.82
CA THR A 85 7.64 -1.25 7.44
C THR A 85 8.51 -0.40 6.53
N ALA A 86 9.43 0.37 7.08
CA ALA A 86 10.41 1.15 6.33
C ALA A 86 11.85 0.68 6.56
N SER A 87 12.09 -0.24 7.50
CA SER A 87 13.43 -0.64 7.95
C SER A 87 14.28 -1.32 6.88
N ALA A 88 13.65 -1.94 5.88
CA ALA A 88 14.35 -2.67 4.83
C ALA A 88 14.82 -1.81 3.66
N THR A 89 14.04 -0.78 3.30
CA THR A 89 14.26 0.00 2.07
C THR A 89 14.25 1.52 2.28
N GLY A 90 13.88 1.99 3.47
CA GLY A 90 13.61 3.41 3.74
C GLY A 90 12.26 3.91 3.20
N LEU A 91 11.56 3.09 2.43
CA LEU A 91 10.22 3.38 1.92
C LEU A 91 9.19 2.62 2.76
N VAL A 92 8.06 3.26 3.04
CA VAL A 92 6.95 2.61 3.75
C VAL A 92 6.25 1.63 2.80
N LEU A 93 6.64 0.37 2.88
CA LEU A 93 6.15 -0.71 2.04
C LEU A 93 5.44 -1.76 2.90
N SER A 94 4.45 -2.45 2.33
CA SER A 94 3.92 -3.65 2.96
C SER A 94 4.98 -4.75 3.02
N LEU A 95 4.83 -5.70 3.96
CA LEU A 95 5.75 -6.84 4.05
C LEU A 95 5.81 -7.65 2.75
N ARG A 96 4.73 -7.68 1.97
CA ARG A 96 4.67 -8.36 0.68
C ARG A 96 5.43 -7.63 -0.43
N GLU A 97 5.44 -6.31 -0.40
CA GLU A 97 6.15 -5.46 -1.37
C GLU A 97 7.63 -5.31 -1.02
N THR A 98 8.01 -5.64 0.22
CA THR A 98 9.39 -5.53 0.68
C THR A 98 10.23 -6.67 0.10
N PRO A 99 11.28 -6.39 -0.70
CA PRO A 99 12.08 -7.43 -1.38
C PRO A 99 13.08 -8.12 -0.44
N GLN A 100 12.91 -8.05 0.86
CA GLN A 100 13.76 -8.63 1.88
C GLN A 100 12.95 -9.44 2.89
N SER A 101 13.63 -10.34 3.60
CA SER A 101 13.01 -11.14 4.66
C SER A 101 12.92 -10.30 5.94
N VAL A 102 11.76 -9.72 6.19
CA VAL A 102 11.49 -8.91 7.38
C VAL A 102 10.57 -9.65 8.34
N SER A 103 10.90 -9.60 9.63
CA SER A 103 9.98 -9.95 10.71
C SER A 103 9.72 -8.72 11.56
N VAL A 104 8.45 -8.50 11.89
CA VAL A 104 8.05 -7.42 12.80
C VAL A 104 7.41 -8.05 14.03
N ILE A 105 7.95 -7.75 15.19
CA ILE A 105 7.39 -8.12 16.47
C ILE A 105 6.66 -6.90 16.99
N THR A 106 5.34 -6.95 16.98
CA THR A 106 4.47 -5.82 17.34
C THR A 106 4.38 -5.64 18.86
N ARG A 107 3.92 -4.46 19.29
CA ARG A 107 3.67 -4.20 20.72
C ARG A 107 2.73 -5.24 21.31
N GLN A 108 1.60 -5.49 20.63
CA GLN A 108 0.62 -6.48 21.10
C GLN A 108 1.24 -7.87 21.32
N ARG A 109 2.10 -8.32 20.40
CA ARG A 109 2.76 -9.61 20.53
C ARG A 109 3.75 -9.61 21.69
N MET A 110 4.48 -8.51 21.93
CA MET A 110 5.39 -8.40 23.06
C MET A 110 4.63 -8.47 24.39
N ASP A 111 3.48 -7.80 24.48
CA ASP A 111 2.66 -7.77 25.68
C ASP A 111 2.02 -9.17 25.96
N ASP A 112 1.43 -9.80 24.96
CA ASP A 112 0.74 -11.09 25.12
C ASP A 112 1.69 -12.27 25.42
N GLN A 113 2.95 -12.15 25.02
CA GLN A 113 3.96 -13.19 25.20
C GLN A 113 4.97 -12.86 26.30
N ASP A 114 4.73 -11.81 27.08
CA ASP A 114 5.62 -11.36 28.17
C ASP A 114 7.09 -11.22 27.72
N LEU A 115 7.30 -10.65 26.52
CA LEU A 115 8.66 -10.40 25.99
C LEU A 115 9.20 -9.11 26.59
N LEU A 116 9.75 -9.20 27.80
CA LEU A 116 10.09 -8.05 28.62
C LEU A 116 11.41 -7.37 28.22
N THR A 117 12.32 -8.11 27.59
CA THR A 117 13.62 -7.59 27.17
C THR A 117 13.81 -7.70 25.67
N VAL A 118 14.74 -6.89 25.12
CA VAL A 118 15.16 -7.01 23.72
C VAL A 118 15.65 -8.42 23.40
N ARG A 119 16.36 -9.05 24.34
CA ARG A 119 16.79 -10.45 24.23
C ARG A 119 15.61 -11.39 24.03
N ASP A 120 14.55 -11.25 24.84
CA ASP A 120 13.37 -12.10 24.74
C ASP A 120 12.66 -11.92 23.40
N VAL A 121 12.53 -10.68 22.95
CA VAL A 121 11.96 -10.37 21.63
C VAL A 121 12.77 -11.05 20.52
N LEU A 122 14.08 -10.94 20.53
CA LEU A 122 14.95 -11.51 19.50
C LEU A 122 14.99 -13.04 19.56
N ARG A 123 14.92 -13.64 20.77
CA ARG A 123 14.82 -15.09 20.95
C ARG A 123 13.51 -15.64 20.34
N ASN A 124 12.44 -14.87 20.40
CA ASN A 124 11.15 -15.22 19.81
C ASN A 124 10.99 -14.82 18.34
N THR A 125 12.04 -14.23 17.74
CA THR A 125 12.02 -13.82 16.34
C THR A 125 12.49 -14.96 15.44
N PRO A 126 11.67 -15.40 14.45
CA PRO A 126 12.06 -16.46 13.53
C PRO A 126 13.37 -16.18 12.82
N GLY A 127 14.28 -17.17 12.78
CA GLY A 127 15.57 -17.07 12.10
C GLY A 127 16.64 -16.28 12.84
N MET A 128 16.39 -15.93 14.09
CA MET A 128 17.38 -15.41 15.02
C MET A 128 17.83 -16.50 15.99
N ALA A 129 19.10 -16.53 16.33
CA ALA A 129 19.62 -17.28 17.44
C ALA A 129 20.23 -16.33 18.47
N VAL A 130 19.99 -16.63 19.74
CA VAL A 130 20.45 -15.84 20.88
C VAL A 130 21.31 -16.72 21.76
N ASN A 131 22.58 -16.35 21.91
CA ASN A 131 23.51 -17.02 22.80
C ASN A 131 23.81 -16.08 23.96
N GLN A 132 23.44 -16.48 25.15
CA GLN A 132 23.74 -15.73 26.36
C GLN A 132 25.21 -15.97 26.73
N PHE A 133 25.96 -14.92 26.89
CA PHE A 133 27.38 -14.95 27.22
C PHE A 133 27.59 -14.92 28.74
N ASP A 134 26.85 -14.04 29.38
CA ASP A 134 26.78 -13.93 30.84
C ASP A 134 25.37 -13.41 31.26
N THR A 135 25.24 -12.94 32.48
CA THR A 135 23.93 -12.51 33.01
C THR A 135 23.32 -11.35 32.20
N GLU A 136 24.13 -10.44 31.66
CA GLU A 136 23.69 -9.19 31.05
C GLU A 136 24.05 -9.07 29.57
N ARG A 137 24.85 -10.01 29.05
CA ARG A 137 25.33 -9.94 27.66
C ARG A 137 24.90 -11.13 26.85
N SER A 138 24.36 -10.85 25.68
CA SER A 138 23.97 -11.86 24.71
C SER A 138 24.54 -11.54 23.34
N THR A 139 24.91 -12.56 22.59
CA THR A 139 25.17 -12.44 21.16
C THR A 139 23.94 -12.83 20.38
N PHE A 140 23.72 -12.10 19.30
CA PHE A 140 22.64 -12.38 18.37
C PHE A 140 23.23 -12.85 17.04
N SER A 141 22.66 -13.85 16.44
CA SER A 141 23.10 -14.34 15.15
C SER A 141 21.91 -14.66 14.23
N ALA A 142 22.14 -14.49 12.95
CA ALA A 142 21.20 -14.86 11.90
C ALA A 142 21.98 -15.43 10.72
N ARG A 143 21.47 -16.50 10.12
CA ARG A 143 22.10 -17.17 8.98
C ARG A 143 23.55 -17.60 9.23
N GLY A 144 23.94 -17.86 10.48
CA GLY A 144 25.28 -18.27 10.86
C GLY A 144 26.29 -17.13 11.06
N PHE A 145 25.85 -15.88 11.01
CA PHE A 145 26.70 -14.71 11.21
C PHE A 145 26.21 -13.88 12.41
N ASP A 146 27.12 -13.26 13.13
CA ASP A 146 26.77 -12.38 14.22
C ASP A 146 26.09 -11.11 13.72
N VAL A 147 25.14 -10.58 14.51
CA VAL A 147 24.39 -9.37 14.21
C VAL A 147 25.00 -8.21 14.99
N ASP A 148 25.66 -7.33 14.28
CA ASP A 148 26.24 -6.10 14.82
C ASP A 148 25.41 -4.84 14.46
N ASN A 149 24.49 -4.96 13.49
CA ASN A 149 23.71 -3.84 12.99
C ASN A 149 22.44 -3.66 13.81
N PHE A 150 22.47 -2.71 14.73
CA PHE A 150 21.30 -2.24 15.45
C PHE A 150 20.92 -0.85 14.97
N GLN A 151 19.64 -0.53 15.06
CA GLN A 151 19.10 0.78 14.74
C GLN A 151 18.11 1.18 15.82
N TYR A 152 18.10 2.47 16.14
CA TYR A 152 17.06 3.10 16.95
C TYR A 152 16.29 4.08 16.09
N ASP A 153 15.03 3.80 15.83
CA ASP A 153 14.18 4.57 14.91
C ASP A 153 14.82 4.76 13.52
N GLY A 154 15.50 3.74 13.02
CA GLY A 154 16.22 3.77 11.75
C GLY A 154 17.61 4.40 11.78
N VAL A 155 18.06 4.92 12.92
CA VAL A 155 19.42 5.46 13.07
C VAL A 155 20.39 4.32 13.41
N PRO A 156 21.37 4.03 12.54
CA PRO A 156 22.31 2.94 12.76
C PRO A 156 23.18 3.13 13.99
N THR A 157 23.39 2.05 14.72
CA THR A 157 24.39 1.92 15.80
C THR A 157 25.06 0.56 15.67
N THR A 158 26.19 0.39 16.33
CA THR A 158 26.92 -0.87 16.32
C THR A 158 26.82 -1.53 17.69
N TYR A 159 26.29 -2.74 17.71
CA TYR A 159 26.28 -3.59 18.89
C TYR A 159 27.56 -4.44 18.94
N LYS A 160 28.26 -4.37 20.03
CA LYS A 160 29.46 -5.19 20.29
C LYS A 160 29.34 -5.82 21.65
N VAL A 161 29.07 -7.11 21.72
CA VAL A 161 28.88 -7.83 22.98
C VAL A 161 29.98 -7.61 24.00
N GLN A 162 31.20 -7.42 23.54
CA GLN A 162 32.38 -7.20 24.42
C GLN A 162 32.35 -5.86 25.16
N TYR A 163 31.67 -4.87 24.56
CA TYR A 163 31.66 -3.49 25.09
C TYR A 163 30.25 -3.02 25.44
N SER A 164 29.22 -3.79 25.07
CA SER A 164 27.81 -3.46 25.30
C SER A 164 27.36 -4.16 26.57
N GLY A 165 27.39 -3.47 27.68
CA GLY A 165 26.84 -3.98 28.96
C GLY A 165 25.39 -3.66 29.09
N GLY A 166 24.53 -4.69 29.18
CA GLY A 166 23.10 -4.48 29.47
C GLY A 166 22.20 -4.14 28.30
N GLU A 167 22.71 -3.89 27.10
CA GLU A 167 21.86 -3.51 25.95
C GLU A 167 20.91 -4.62 25.51
N SER A 168 21.28 -5.88 25.71
CA SER A 168 20.37 -7.01 25.43
C SER A 168 19.26 -7.14 26.46
N GLU A 169 19.46 -6.61 27.64
CA GLU A 169 18.51 -6.59 28.75
C GLU A 169 17.66 -5.33 28.81
N MET A 170 17.77 -4.46 27.79
CA MET A 170 16.90 -3.28 27.73
C MET A 170 15.43 -3.69 27.72
N ASP A 171 14.65 -2.96 28.52
CA ASP A 171 13.22 -3.14 28.64
C ASP A 171 12.52 -2.91 27.28
N SER A 172 11.70 -3.84 26.88
CA SER A 172 10.94 -3.74 25.63
C SER A 172 9.78 -2.74 25.72
N LEU A 173 9.43 -2.27 26.92
CA LEU A 173 8.25 -1.43 27.17
C LEU A 173 8.27 -0.11 26.40
N ILE A 174 9.47 0.44 26.16
CA ILE A 174 9.60 1.71 25.43
C ILE A 174 9.45 1.57 23.92
N TYR A 175 9.43 0.35 23.38
CA TYR A 175 9.34 0.11 21.95
C TYR A 175 7.91 -0.18 21.51
N ASP A 176 7.51 0.44 20.41
CA ASP A 176 6.30 0.15 19.67
C ASP A 176 6.41 -1.19 18.96
N ARG A 177 7.56 -1.46 18.38
CA ARG A 177 7.87 -2.71 17.68
C ARG A 177 9.36 -2.92 17.51
N VAL A 178 9.71 -4.17 17.23
CA VAL A 178 11.06 -4.56 16.83
C VAL A 178 11.00 -5.14 15.43
N GLU A 179 11.80 -4.59 14.52
CA GLU A 179 11.87 -5.01 13.13
C GLU A 179 13.22 -5.69 12.87
N VAL A 180 13.18 -6.90 12.31
CA VAL A 180 14.39 -7.68 11.98
C VAL A 180 14.42 -7.94 10.49
N THR A 181 15.35 -7.29 9.79
CA THR A 181 15.61 -7.48 8.37
C THR A 181 16.79 -8.43 8.21
N ARG A 182 16.56 -9.62 7.66
CA ARG A 182 17.58 -10.67 7.54
C ARG A 182 18.25 -10.66 6.16
N GLY A 183 19.57 -10.84 6.18
CA GLY A 183 20.40 -10.93 4.98
C GLY A 183 21.21 -9.68 4.72
N ALA A 184 21.64 -9.49 3.47
CA ALA A 184 22.40 -8.31 3.06
C ALA A 184 21.52 -7.07 3.12
N THR A 185 21.73 -6.24 4.16
CA THR A 185 20.96 -5.02 4.43
C THR A 185 21.64 -3.77 3.89
N GLY A 186 22.65 -3.94 3.03
CA GLY A 186 23.56 -2.88 2.58
C GLY A 186 22.91 -1.66 1.93
N LEU A 187 21.66 -1.75 1.50
CA LEU A 187 20.97 -0.61 0.92
C LEU A 187 20.81 0.56 1.93
N LEU A 188 20.55 0.25 3.20
CA LEU A 188 20.34 1.26 4.25
C LEU A 188 21.48 1.31 5.27
N THR A 189 22.18 0.20 5.47
CA THR A 189 23.18 0.06 6.52
C THR A 189 24.60 0.13 6.02
N GLY A 190 24.80 0.29 4.70
CA GLY A 190 26.11 0.28 4.07
C GLY A 190 26.76 -1.11 4.08
N ALA A 191 28.10 -1.16 4.09
CA ALA A 191 28.85 -2.40 4.19
C ALA A 191 28.63 -2.99 5.59
N GLY A 192 27.87 -4.08 5.64
CA GLY A 192 27.53 -4.79 6.87
C GLY A 192 27.66 -6.29 6.70
N TYR A 193 27.53 -7.01 7.79
CA TYR A 193 27.52 -8.46 7.79
C TYR A 193 26.24 -9.00 7.13
N PRO A 194 26.29 -10.16 6.45
CA PRO A 194 25.14 -10.75 5.78
C PRO A 194 24.14 -11.41 6.76
N SER A 195 24.16 -11.04 8.00
CA SER A 195 23.36 -11.60 9.09
C SER A 195 21.94 -11.01 9.12
N ALA A 196 21.78 -9.90 9.76
CA ALA A 196 20.56 -9.14 9.91
C ALA A 196 20.85 -7.69 10.33
N SER A 197 19.82 -6.83 10.19
CA SER A 197 19.72 -5.55 10.86
C SER A 197 18.51 -5.56 11.79
N ILE A 198 18.67 -5.07 13.00
CA ILE A 198 17.62 -5.00 14.03
C ILE A 198 17.28 -3.53 14.25
N ASN A 199 16.04 -3.15 14.02
CA ASN A 199 15.55 -1.80 14.25
C ASN A 199 14.57 -1.79 15.43
N LEU A 200 14.96 -1.07 16.47
CA LEU A 200 14.18 -0.87 17.69
C LEU A 200 13.40 0.44 17.54
N VAL A 201 12.10 0.34 17.29
CA VAL A 201 11.24 1.50 17.03
C VAL A 201 10.52 1.89 18.31
N ARG A 202 10.79 3.11 18.79
CA ARG A 202 10.19 3.62 20.02
C ARG A 202 8.73 4.01 19.84
N LYS A 203 7.98 3.96 20.93
CA LYS A 203 6.62 4.50 21.00
C LYS A 203 6.66 6.01 20.73
N ARG A 204 5.60 6.52 20.12
CA ARG A 204 5.41 7.96 19.91
C ARG A 204 4.45 8.50 20.97
N ALA A 205 4.72 9.73 21.35
CA ALA A 205 3.82 10.47 22.25
C ALA A 205 2.55 10.88 21.51
#